data_68206c1edc625bb81204df6a09333027
#
_entry.id   68206c1edc625bb81204df6a09333027
#
_cell.length_a   1.000
_cell.length_b   1.000
_cell.length_c   1.000
_cell.angle_alpha   90.00
_cell.angle_beta   90.00
_cell.angle_gamma   90.00
#
_symmetry.space_group_name_H-M   'P 1'
#
loop_
_entity.id
_entity.type
_entity.pdbx_description
1 polymer ?
#
loop_
_entity_poly.entity_id
_entity_poly.type
_entity_poly.pdbx_seq_one_letter_code
_entity_poly.pdbx_strand_id
1 'polypeptide(L)'
;MLTIVVMHTYLSKAKFGTISALAVVSFFGLQSGVFAQTATSSDTKLEPKLAVVLNSGEASVSLIDMPSRKVIKTMPVGKEPHHLMMTPDQKTLLIANAAGNDVVLMNPTTGELTGRIPDIIDPYQIGYSPNHKWFVSNGNRLDRVDVYHAQGADLKLAKSIKLGKTPSHVAFTADSKIAFITLQDSNELAAIDLDTQTVIWKMTTGKVPAGVWLTPGDQYLLVGITGEDNVQVIDWKNRKEVKRIFTGKGAHNFRPLGDKKHVFVTNRIASTISLINMQTLEKTGDITGLPAGPDDMEITPDGKTLWVTLRFSKKVGVIDIPSMKLTSIIPVGRSPHGVFFTPRAGWE
;
A
#
# COMPACT_ATOMS: atom_id res chain seq x y z
N MET A 1 -3.24 -3.17 62.22
CA MET A 1 -2.23 -4.16 62.62
C MET A 1 -1.08 -4.05 61.61
N LEU A 2 0.01 -3.50 62.14
CA LEU A 2 1.29 -3.27 61.46
C LEU A 2 2.03 -4.60 61.30
N THR A 3 2.73 -4.84 60.22
CA THR A 3 4.02 -5.56 60.33
C THR A 3 4.92 -5.13 59.16
N ILE A 4 6.00 -4.53 59.57
CA ILE A 4 7.20 -4.05 58.88
C ILE A 4 8.22 -5.21 58.83
N VAL A 5 9.28 -5.01 57.98
CA VAL A 5 10.66 -5.57 58.16
C VAL A 5 11.01 -6.62 57.10
N VAL A 6 12.18 -6.69 56.43
CA VAL A 6 13.52 -6.04 56.60
C VAL A 6 14.34 -6.23 55.30
N MET A 7 15.19 -5.26 55.02
CA MET A 7 16.33 -5.29 54.10
C MET A 7 17.40 -6.31 54.55
N HIS A 8 18.10 -6.90 53.59
CA HIS A 8 19.45 -7.38 53.82
C HIS A 8 20.40 -7.04 52.68
N THR A 9 21.31 -6.13 52.97
CA THR A 9 22.53 -5.82 52.27
C THR A 9 23.64 -6.83 52.58
N TYR A 10 24.42 -7.24 51.57
CA TYR A 10 25.74 -7.81 51.80
C TYR A 10 26.80 -7.15 50.94
N LEU A 11 27.71 -6.45 51.61
CA LEU A 11 29.01 -5.97 51.16
C LEU A 11 30.10 -6.98 51.53
N SER A 12 31.08 -7.21 50.66
CA SER A 12 32.41 -7.70 51.07
C SER A 12 33.38 -7.47 49.87
N LYS A 13 34.18 -6.46 49.96
CA LYS A 13 35.58 -6.26 50.39
C LYS A 13 36.64 -6.82 49.43
N ALA A 14 37.47 -5.89 49.04
CA ALA A 14 38.68 -5.85 48.27
C ALA A 14 39.85 -6.71 48.78
N LYS A 15 40.83 -6.99 47.90
CA LYS A 15 42.26 -7.03 48.29
C LYS A 15 43.17 -6.53 47.15
N PHE A 16 44.13 -5.75 47.59
CA PHE A 16 45.25 -5.10 46.88
C PHE A 16 46.40 -6.08 46.64
N GLY A 17 47.30 -5.72 45.68
CA GLY A 17 48.64 -6.32 45.51
C GLY A 17 49.29 -5.75 44.25
N THR A 18 50.02 -4.80 44.34
CA THR A 18 51.34 -4.12 44.28
C THR A 18 52.29 -4.61 43.15
N ILE A 19 52.60 -3.65 42.25
CA ILE A 19 53.90 -3.03 41.84
C ILE A 19 55.05 -3.93 41.31
N SER A 20 55.52 -3.63 40.09
CA SER A 20 56.93 -3.29 39.70
C SER A 20 57.04 -3.03 38.19
N ALA A 21 57.40 -1.90 37.82
CA ALA A 21 58.67 -1.25 37.41
C ALA A 21 59.12 -1.44 35.96
N LEU A 22 59.17 -0.36 35.29
CA LEU A 22 60.04 0.18 34.25
C LEU A 22 60.82 -0.74 33.30
N ALA A 23 60.62 -0.51 32.00
CA ALA A 23 61.70 -0.35 31.02
C ALA A 23 61.24 0.56 29.88
N VAL A 24 61.94 1.72 29.75
CA VAL A 24 61.84 2.64 28.63
C VAL A 24 62.71 2.11 27.50
N VAL A 25 62.12 1.89 26.33
CA VAL A 25 62.89 1.75 25.06
C VAL A 25 62.22 2.67 24.04
N SER A 26 62.93 3.75 23.74
CA SER A 26 62.58 4.65 22.65
C SER A 26 62.93 4.03 21.31
N PHE A 27 61.91 3.82 20.45
CA PHE A 27 62.14 3.57 19.03
C PHE A 27 61.42 4.64 18.22
N PHE A 28 62.21 5.45 17.54
CA PHE A 28 61.75 6.28 16.45
C PHE A 28 61.30 5.39 15.28
N GLY A 29 60.03 5.42 14.96
CA GLY A 29 59.49 4.71 13.82
C GLY A 29 58.58 5.64 13.02
N LEU A 30 58.93 5.85 11.79
CA LEU A 30 58.26 6.64 10.77
C LEU A 30 56.72 6.42 10.76
N GLN A 31 55.98 7.49 10.92
CA GLN A 31 54.54 7.53 10.67
C GLN A 31 54.29 7.49 9.16
N SER A 32 53.97 6.32 8.61
CA SER A 32 53.28 6.22 7.34
C SER A 32 51.77 6.49 7.60
N GLY A 33 51.32 7.68 7.26
CA GLY A 33 49.93 8.05 7.33
C GLY A 33 49.11 7.19 6.37
N VAL A 34 48.47 6.13 6.89
CA VAL A 34 47.38 5.47 6.19
C VAL A 34 46.14 6.31 6.39
N PHE A 35 45.80 7.10 5.37
CA PHE A 35 44.47 7.70 5.29
C PHE A 35 43.48 6.53 5.15
N ALA A 36 42.80 6.19 6.23
CA ALA A 36 41.60 5.38 6.17
C ALA A 36 40.55 6.19 5.43
N GLN A 37 40.39 5.89 4.14
CA GLN A 37 39.22 6.29 3.38
C GLN A 37 38.04 5.60 4.03
N THR A 38 37.29 6.31 4.86
CA THR A 38 35.92 5.92 5.26
C THR A 38 35.10 5.87 3.98
N ALA A 39 34.96 4.66 3.45
CA ALA A 39 33.95 4.38 2.45
C ALA A 39 32.58 4.64 3.10
N THR A 40 32.03 5.81 2.87
CA THR A 40 30.61 6.05 3.04
C THR A 40 29.93 5.13 2.04
N SER A 41 29.39 4.01 2.51
CA SER A 41 28.43 3.23 1.75
C SER A 41 27.23 4.14 1.54
N SER A 42 27.18 4.83 0.41
CA SER A 42 25.92 5.36 -0.08
C SER A 42 25.04 4.16 -0.37
N ASP A 43 24.09 3.87 0.49
CA ASP A 43 22.94 3.04 0.16
C ASP A 43 22.18 3.76 -0.96
N THR A 44 22.67 3.60 -2.20
CA THR A 44 21.94 4.01 -3.39
C THR A 44 20.75 3.07 -3.47
N LYS A 45 19.61 3.49 -2.91
CA LYS A 45 18.34 2.82 -3.14
C LYS A 45 18.18 2.67 -4.65
N LEU A 46 18.04 1.44 -5.11
CA LEU A 46 17.79 1.15 -6.52
C LEU A 46 16.56 1.93 -6.98
N GLU A 47 16.76 2.75 -8.02
CA GLU A 47 15.65 3.51 -8.61
C GLU A 47 14.83 2.61 -9.54
N PRO A 48 13.49 2.70 -9.51
CA PRO A 48 12.64 1.95 -10.42
C PRO A 48 12.84 2.42 -11.85
N LYS A 49 12.84 1.50 -12.80
CA LYS A 49 13.06 1.81 -14.22
C LYS A 49 11.80 1.68 -15.07
N LEU A 50 10.90 0.82 -14.69
CA LEU A 50 9.69 0.50 -15.44
C LEU A 50 8.44 0.73 -14.59
N ALA A 51 7.49 1.51 -15.09
CA ALA A 51 6.16 1.58 -14.53
C ALA A 51 5.15 0.85 -15.42
N VAL A 52 4.26 0.10 -14.79
CA VAL A 52 3.16 -0.62 -15.42
C VAL A 52 1.87 0.11 -15.11
N VAL A 53 1.10 0.49 -16.13
CA VAL A 53 -0.17 1.20 -15.98
C VAL A 53 -1.28 0.43 -16.66
N LEU A 54 -2.35 0.14 -15.93
CA LEU A 54 -3.51 -0.58 -16.45
C LEU A 54 -4.45 0.37 -17.20
N ASN A 55 -4.73 0.09 -18.46
CA ASN A 55 -5.70 0.81 -19.27
C ASN A 55 -7.03 0.02 -19.27
N SER A 56 -7.84 0.17 -18.22
CA SER A 56 -9.04 -0.66 -17.99
C SER A 56 -10.05 -0.55 -19.15
N GLY A 57 -10.16 0.62 -19.77
CA GLY A 57 -11.08 0.86 -20.89
C GLY A 57 -10.58 0.36 -22.25
N GLU A 58 -9.38 -0.25 -22.34
CA GLU A 58 -8.75 -0.72 -23.59
C GLU A 58 -8.23 -2.17 -23.48
N ALA A 59 -8.49 -2.85 -22.37
CA ALA A 59 -7.99 -4.21 -22.13
C ALA A 59 -6.47 -4.34 -22.31
N SER A 60 -5.70 -3.32 -21.96
CA SER A 60 -4.25 -3.24 -22.20
C SER A 60 -3.48 -2.71 -21.00
N VAL A 61 -2.16 -2.85 -21.05
CA VAL A 61 -1.23 -2.13 -20.16
C VAL A 61 -0.30 -1.25 -20.96
N SER A 62 0.08 -0.11 -20.38
CA SER A 62 1.17 0.73 -20.86
C SER A 62 2.41 0.47 -20.00
N LEU A 63 3.54 0.17 -20.62
CA LEU A 63 4.85 0.11 -20.01
C LEU A 63 5.55 1.46 -20.23
N ILE A 64 5.97 2.09 -19.15
CA ILE A 64 6.57 3.42 -19.17
C ILE A 64 8.02 3.31 -18.68
N ASP A 65 8.96 3.78 -19.50
CA ASP A 65 10.33 4.01 -19.05
C ASP A 65 10.33 5.23 -18.09
N MET A 66 10.62 4.98 -16.84
CA MET A 66 10.46 5.99 -15.79
C MET A 66 11.47 7.15 -15.90
N PRO A 67 12.76 6.90 -16.23
CA PRO A 67 13.72 7.98 -16.44
C PRO A 67 13.32 8.96 -17.54
N SER A 68 12.90 8.46 -18.70
CA SER A 68 12.48 9.31 -19.82
C SER A 68 11.02 9.75 -19.76
N ARG A 69 10.21 9.13 -18.86
CA ARG A 69 8.76 9.37 -18.74
C ARG A 69 8.00 9.14 -20.05
N LYS A 70 8.40 8.13 -20.82
CA LYS A 70 7.80 7.77 -22.09
C LYS A 70 7.18 6.39 -22.06
N VAL A 71 6.00 6.25 -22.66
CA VAL A 71 5.44 4.93 -22.95
C VAL A 71 6.32 4.24 -23.99
N ILE A 72 6.90 3.10 -23.63
CA ILE A 72 7.78 2.32 -24.52
C ILE A 72 7.04 1.14 -25.15
N LYS A 73 5.91 0.71 -24.55
CA LYS A 73 5.10 -0.38 -25.10
C LYS A 73 3.68 -0.29 -24.54
N THR A 74 2.70 -0.59 -25.40
CA THR A 74 1.32 -0.88 -24.98
C THR A 74 0.98 -2.27 -25.51
N MET A 75 0.40 -3.12 -24.64
CA MET A 75 0.10 -4.50 -25.03
C MET A 75 -1.18 -5.00 -24.36
N PRO A 76 -1.93 -5.93 -25.00
CA PRO A 76 -3.14 -6.52 -24.44
C PRO A 76 -2.80 -7.41 -23.25
N VAL A 77 -3.67 -7.41 -22.21
CA VAL A 77 -3.54 -8.28 -21.02
C VAL A 77 -4.81 -9.06 -20.71
N GLY A 78 -5.98 -8.49 -20.98
CA GLY A 78 -7.28 -9.08 -20.68
C GLY A 78 -8.34 -8.00 -20.55
N LYS A 79 -9.61 -8.42 -20.36
CA LYS A 79 -10.73 -7.46 -20.31
C LYS A 79 -10.77 -6.77 -18.95
N GLU A 80 -10.77 -5.45 -18.97
CA GLU A 80 -10.86 -4.59 -17.80
C GLU A 80 -9.77 -4.92 -16.75
N PRO A 81 -8.47 -4.73 -17.08
CA PRO A 81 -7.42 -4.83 -16.08
C PRO A 81 -7.65 -3.74 -15.03
N HIS A 82 -7.89 -4.14 -13.77
CA HIS A 82 -8.38 -3.22 -12.74
C HIS A 82 -7.40 -3.04 -11.58
N HIS A 83 -6.84 -4.11 -11.05
CA HIS A 83 -5.94 -4.05 -9.89
C HIS A 83 -4.64 -4.81 -10.14
N LEU A 84 -3.57 -4.35 -9.47
CA LEU A 84 -2.25 -4.97 -9.51
C LEU A 84 -1.79 -5.34 -8.10
N MET A 85 -1.08 -6.45 -7.98
CA MET A 85 -0.48 -6.87 -6.71
C MET A 85 0.74 -7.75 -6.94
N MET A 86 1.79 -7.56 -6.14
CA MET A 86 2.93 -8.48 -6.16
C MET A 86 2.61 -9.78 -5.42
N THR A 87 3.16 -10.87 -5.93
CA THR A 87 3.26 -12.10 -5.13
C THR A 87 4.12 -11.86 -3.88
N PRO A 88 3.91 -12.64 -2.80
CA PRO A 88 4.66 -12.48 -1.55
C PRO A 88 6.18 -12.53 -1.69
N ASP A 89 6.69 -13.31 -2.65
CA ASP A 89 8.12 -13.43 -2.94
C ASP A 89 8.68 -12.26 -3.78
N GLN A 90 7.84 -11.29 -4.14
CA GLN A 90 8.17 -10.10 -4.92
C GLN A 90 8.72 -10.40 -6.34
N LYS A 91 8.40 -11.57 -6.91
CA LYS A 91 8.91 -11.96 -8.23
C LYS A 91 7.91 -11.79 -9.37
N THR A 92 6.63 -11.81 -9.05
CA THR A 92 5.56 -11.78 -10.05
C THR A 92 4.55 -10.68 -9.73
N LEU A 93 4.22 -9.87 -10.72
CA LEU A 93 3.11 -8.93 -10.65
C LEU A 93 1.85 -9.62 -11.16
N LEU A 94 0.82 -9.62 -10.33
CA LEU A 94 -0.53 -10.09 -10.66
C LEU A 94 -1.34 -8.92 -11.22
N ILE A 95 -2.02 -9.15 -12.34
CA ILE A 95 -2.93 -8.17 -12.96
C ILE A 95 -4.32 -8.81 -13.01
N ALA A 96 -5.23 -8.28 -12.22
CA ALA A 96 -6.61 -8.73 -12.15
C ALA A 96 -7.44 -8.14 -13.30
N ASN A 97 -8.00 -9.00 -14.14
CA ASN A 97 -8.86 -8.63 -15.26
C ASN A 97 -10.33 -8.83 -14.87
N ALA A 98 -10.95 -7.79 -14.33
CA ALA A 98 -12.28 -7.89 -13.71
C ALA A 98 -13.35 -8.46 -14.65
N ALA A 99 -13.41 -8.02 -15.90
CA ALA A 99 -14.32 -8.58 -16.91
C ALA A 99 -13.72 -9.77 -17.69
N GLY A 100 -12.44 -10.06 -17.48
CA GLY A 100 -11.75 -11.20 -18.07
C GLY A 100 -11.93 -12.48 -17.29
N ASN A 101 -12.29 -12.39 -16.00
CA ASN A 101 -12.38 -13.51 -15.07
C ASN A 101 -11.07 -14.29 -14.95
N ASP A 102 -9.97 -13.58 -14.89
CA ASP A 102 -8.63 -14.16 -14.76
C ASP A 102 -7.65 -13.17 -14.11
N VAL A 103 -6.49 -13.70 -13.73
CA VAL A 103 -5.35 -12.91 -13.28
C VAL A 103 -4.15 -13.22 -14.19
N VAL A 104 -3.60 -12.21 -14.82
CA VAL A 104 -2.39 -12.32 -15.64
C VAL A 104 -1.15 -12.18 -14.76
N LEU A 105 -0.13 -12.97 -15.07
CA LEU A 105 1.17 -12.95 -14.42
C LEU A 105 2.18 -12.18 -15.29
N MET A 106 2.89 -11.23 -14.70
CA MET A 106 3.86 -10.38 -15.38
C MET A 106 5.17 -10.33 -14.58
N ASN A 107 6.29 -10.36 -15.28
CA ASN A 107 7.58 -10.00 -14.67
C ASN A 107 7.57 -8.49 -14.38
N PRO A 108 7.71 -8.05 -13.11
CA PRO A 108 7.58 -6.63 -12.76
C PRO A 108 8.71 -5.75 -13.26
N THR A 109 9.86 -6.34 -13.64
CA THR A 109 11.05 -5.62 -14.09
C THR A 109 11.11 -5.49 -15.62
N THR A 110 10.71 -6.55 -16.34
CA THR A 110 10.76 -6.57 -17.81
C THR A 110 9.44 -6.23 -18.48
N GLY A 111 8.32 -6.35 -17.74
CA GLY A 111 6.98 -6.19 -18.29
C GLY A 111 6.51 -7.35 -19.17
N GLU A 112 7.24 -8.49 -19.18
CA GLU A 112 6.84 -9.68 -19.92
C GLU A 112 5.70 -10.41 -19.22
N LEU A 113 4.72 -10.87 -20.00
CA LEU A 113 3.67 -11.75 -19.50
C LEU A 113 4.24 -13.17 -19.37
N THR A 114 4.15 -13.73 -18.16
CA THR A 114 4.74 -15.03 -17.83
C THR A 114 3.71 -16.15 -17.67
N GLY A 115 2.42 -15.79 -17.55
CA GLY A 115 1.37 -16.77 -17.37
C GLY A 115 0.01 -16.15 -17.07
N ARG A 116 -0.93 -17.02 -16.71
CA ARG A 116 -2.31 -16.63 -16.38
C ARG A 116 -2.91 -17.62 -15.39
N ILE A 117 -3.64 -17.12 -14.40
CA ILE A 117 -4.49 -17.90 -13.50
C ILE A 117 -5.92 -17.74 -14.00
N PRO A 118 -6.52 -18.79 -14.57
CA PRO A 118 -7.91 -18.76 -15.03
C PRO A 118 -8.88 -18.85 -13.84
N ASP A 119 -10.15 -18.62 -14.12
CA ASP A 119 -11.27 -18.89 -13.20
C ASP A 119 -11.24 -18.12 -11.87
N ILE A 120 -10.48 -17.02 -11.83
CA ILE A 120 -10.66 -16.01 -10.79
C ILE A 120 -11.77 -15.08 -11.27
N ILE A 121 -12.97 -15.32 -10.78
CA ILE A 121 -14.17 -14.71 -11.34
C ILE A 121 -14.39 -13.29 -10.81
N ASP A 122 -14.55 -12.30 -11.73
CA ASP A 122 -14.82 -10.90 -11.43
C ASP A 122 -13.79 -10.28 -10.44
N PRO A 123 -12.47 -10.42 -10.67
CA PRO A 123 -11.46 -9.93 -9.73
C PRO A 123 -11.32 -8.39 -9.84
N TYR A 124 -12.18 -7.66 -9.15
CA TYR A 124 -12.16 -6.20 -9.15
C TYR A 124 -11.00 -5.64 -8.35
N GLN A 125 -10.87 -6.01 -7.07
CA GLN A 125 -9.67 -5.80 -6.29
C GLN A 125 -9.21 -7.13 -5.66
N ILE A 126 -7.91 -7.32 -5.63
CA ILE A 126 -7.25 -8.50 -5.08
C ILE A 126 -6.29 -8.10 -3.96
N GLY A 127 -6.07 -8.97 -2.99
CA GLY A 127 -5.15 -8.70 -1.88
C GLY A 127 -4.66 -9.97 -1.19
N TYR A 128 -3.38 -10.00 -0.79
CA TYR A 128 -2.85 -10.98 0.14
C TYR A 128 -2.98 -10.48 1.58
N SER A 129 -3.35 -11.38 2.49
CA SER A 129 -3.20 -11.10 3.92
C SER A 129 -1.71 -10.92 4.27
N PRO A 130 -1.35 -10.14 5.33
CA PRO A 130 0.05 -9.90 5.70
C PRO A 130 0.87 -11.18 5.95
N ASN A 131 0.25 -12.25 6.46
CA ASN A 131 0.92 -13.56 6.65
C ASN A 131 1.00 -14.40 5.37
N HIS A 132 0.48 -13.89 4.25
CA HIS A 132 0.47 -14.50 2.91
C HIS A 132 -0.29 -15.83 2.79
N LYS A 133 -1.07 -16.23 3.80
CA LYS A 133 -1.85 -17.47 3.77
C LYS A 133 -3.15 -17.34 2.99
N TRP A 134 -3.69 -16.13 2.95
CA TRP A 134 -4.95 -15.84 2.33
C TRP A 134 -4.79 -14.87 1.15
N PHE A 135 -5.54 -15.14 0.11
CA PHE A 135 -5.75 -14.21 -0.98
C PHE A 135 -7.25 -13.93 -1.08
N VAL A 136 -7.61 -12.65 -1.18
CA VAL A 136 -8.99 -12.21 -1.28
C VAL A 136 -9.21 -11.56 -2.63
N SER A 137 -10.30 -11.91 -3.29
CA SER A 137 -10.77 -11.29 -4.53
C SER A 137 -12.18 -10.77 -4.35
N ASN A 138 -12.36 -9.47 -4.56
CA ASN A 138 -13.68 -8.84 -4.50
C ASN A 138 -14.36 -8.94 -5.86
N GLY A 139 -15.49 -9.64 -5.90
CA GLY A 139 -16.38 -9.77 -7.06
C GLY A 139 -17.40 -8.65 -7.08
N ASN A 140 -17.04 -7.53 -7.69
CA ASN A 140 -17.81 -6.29 -7.67
C ASN A 140 -19.19 -6.42 -8.34
N ARG A 141 -19.26 -7.12 -9.49
CA ARG A 141 -20.51 -7.37 -10.23
C ARG A 141 -21.33 -8.54 -9.68
N LEU A 142 -20.70 -9.42 -8.91
CA LEU A 142 -21.30 -10.65 -8.41
C LEU A 142 -21.76 -10.55 -6.96
N ASP A 143 -21.58 -9.39 -6.32
CA ASP A 143 -21.95 -9.13 -4.92
C ASP A 143 -21.35 -10.17 -3.96
N ARG A 144 -20.11 -10.61 -4.22
CA ARG A 144 -19.42 -11.62 -3.42
C ARG A 144 -17.95 -11.33 -3.22
N VAL A 145 -17.39 -11.98 -2.22
CA VAL A 145 -15.93 -12.00 -1.96
C VAL A 145 -15.47 -13.45 -1.98
N ASP A 146 -14.45 -13.73 -2.77
CA ASP A 146 -13.82 -15.03 -2.84
C ASP A 146 -12.54 -15.05 -2.01
N VAL A 147 -12.43 -15.99 -1.10
CA VAL A 147 -11.25 -16.20 -0.23
C VAL A 147 -10.55 -17.47 -0.70
N TYR A 148 -9.24 -17.35 -0.92
CA TYR A 148 -8.40 -18.44 -1.40
C TYR A 148 -7.31 -18.75 -0.37
N HIS A 149 -6.97 -20.01 -0.19
CA HIS A 149 -5.65 -20.38 0.32
C HIS A 149 -4.61 -20.01 -0.72
N ALA A 150 -3.55 -19.34 -0.29
CA ALA A 150 -2.52 -18.83 -1.17
C ALA A 150 -1.14 -19.45 -0.88
N GLN A 151 -0.46 -19.86 -1.94
CA GLN A 151 0.96 -20.23 -1.94
C GLN A 151 1.63 -19.55 -3.14
N GLY A 152 2.05 -18.30 -2.94
CA GLY A 152 2.47 -17.46 -4.06
C GLY A 152 1.33 -17.22 -5.05
N ALA A 153 1.54 -17.54 -6.33
CA ALA A 153 0.52 -17.47 -7.38
C ALA A 153 -0.37 -18.72 -7.47
N ASP A 154 -0.12 -19.76 -6.68
CA ASP A 154 -1.03 -20.91 -6.57
C ASP A 154 -2.17 -20.54 -5.60
N LEU A 155 -3.37 -20.40 -6.15
CA LEU A 155 -4.58 -19.94 -5.46
C LEU A 155 -5.63 -21.03 -5.48
N LYS A 156 -6.00 -21.53 -4.30
CA LYS A 156 -7.04 -22.56 -4.13
C LYS A 156 -8.25 -21.97 -3.43
N LEU A 157 -9.38 -21.90 -4.11
CA LEU A 157 -10.61 -21.36 -3.55
C LEU A 157 -10.99 -22.10 -2.25
N ALA A 158 -11.06 -21.35 -1.15
CA ALA A 158 -11.54 -21.84 0.13
C ALA A 158 -13.03 -21.59 0.27
N LYS A 159 -13.50 -20.38 -0.06
CA LYS A 159 -14.91 -20.02 0.07
C LYS A 159 -15.28 -18.81 -0.78
N SER A 160 -16.51 -18.86 -1.35
CA SER A 160 -17.21 -17.69 -1.89
C SER A 160 -18.23 -17.21 -0.88
N ILE A 161 -18.17 -15.94 -0.52
CA ILE A 161 -19.00 -15.30 0.50
C ILE A 161 -19.90 -14.28 -0.19
N LYS A 162 -21.20 -14.52 -0.23
CA LYS A 162 -22.17 -13.47 -0.61
C LYS A 162 -22.15 -12.39 0.45
N LEU A 163 -22.00 -11.15 0.02
CA LEU A 163 -21.82 -10.05 0.97
C LEU A 163 -22.92 -8.98 0.78
N GLY A 164 -22.60 -7.79 0.50
CA GLY A 164 -23.52 -6.71 0.11
C GLY A 164 -23.21 -6.32 -1.34
N LYS A 165 -23.92 -5.33 -1.84
CA LYS A 165 -23.77 -4.92 -3.23
C LYS A 165 -22.44 -4.20 -3.48
N THR A 166 -21.80 -4.61 -4.56
CA THR A 166 -20.61 -4.00 -5.12
C THR A 166 -19.42 -4.02 -4.15
N PRO A 167 -18.93 -5.23 -3.71
CA PRO A 167 -17.68 -5.33 -2.96
C PRO A 167 -16.54 -4.71 -3.75
N SER A 168 -15.83 -3.76 -3.14
CA SER A 168 -14.87 -2.92 -3.87
C SER A 168 -13.44 -3.07 -3.36
N HIS A 169 -13.12 -2.47 -2.21
CA HIS A 169 -11.76 -2.47 -1.69
C HIS A 169 -11.60 -3.36 -0.46
N VAL A 170 -10.36 -3.81 -0.23
CA VAL A 170 -10.01 -4.67 0.91
C VAL A 170 -8.80 -4.13 1.66
N ALA A 171 -8.88 -4.19 3.00
CA ALA A 171 -7.75 -4.00 3.91
C ALA A 171 -7.70 -5.15 4.91
N PHE A 172 -6.51 -5.47 5.42
CA PHE A 172 -6.30 -6.58 6.34
C PHE A 172 -5.71 -6.09 7.66
N THR A 173 -6.11 -6.70 8.77
CA THR A 173 -5.40 -6.51 10.04
C THR A 173 -3.98 -7.05 9.96
N ALA A 174 -3.07 -6.45 10.70
CA ALA A 174 -1.65 -6.84 10.71
C ALA A 174 -1.45 -8.31 11.16
N ASP A 175 -2.33 -8.82 12.02
CA ASP A 175 -2.34 -10.23 12.45
C ASP A 175 -2.97 -11.18 11.42
N SER A 176 -3.46 -10.65 10.29
CA SER A 176 -4.07 -11.41 9.19
C SER A 176 -5.35 -12.18 9.53
N LYS A 177 -6.05 -11.77 10.59
CA LYS A 177 -7.29 -12.45 11.00
C LYS A 177 -8.53 -11.88 10.34
N ILE A 178 -8.54 -10.58 10.05
CA ILE A 178 -9.72 -9.88 9.55
C ILE A 178 -9.43 -9.21 8.22
N ALA A 179 -10.33 -9.37 7.26
CA ALA A 179 -10.42 -8.58 6.05
C ALA A 179 -11.61 -7.61 6.15
N PHE A 180 -11.38 -6.33 5.89
CA PHE A 180 -12.42 -5.31 5.81
C PHE A 180 -12.74 -5.03 4.35
N ILE A 181 -14.01 -5.08 3.98
CA ILE A 181 -14.49 -4.92 2.61
C ILE A 181 -15.48 -3.77 2.55
N THR A 182 -15.25 -2.81 1.67
CA THR A 182 -16.23 -1.76 1.35
C THR A 182 -17.24 -2.27 0.35
N LEU A 183 -18.52 -1.93 0.56
CA LEU A 183 -19.67 -2.33 -0.23
C LEU A 183 -20.34 -1.08 -0.79
N GLN A 184 -19.96 -0.71 -2.03
CA GLN A 184 -20.26 0.62 -2.59
C GLN A 184 -21.77 0.90 -2.67
N ASP A 185 -22.54 0.01 -3.32
CA ASP A 185 -23.96 0.24 -3.55
C ASP A 185 -24.83 -0.08 -2.33
N SER A 186 -24.27 -0.80 -1.34
CA SER A 186 -24.93 -1.00 -0.03
C SER A 186 -24.65 0.12 0.96
N ASN A 187 -23.67 0.98 0.71
CA ASN A 187 -23.17 1.98 1.67
C ASN A 187 -22.78 1.34 3.01
N GLU A 188 -22.04 0.24 2.94
CA GLU A 188 -21.63 -0.55 4.11
C GLU A 188 -20.12 -0.83 4.10
N LEU A 189 -19.62 -1.13 5.28
CA LEU A 189 -18.34 -1.77 5.52
C LEU A 189 -18.60 -3.13 6.18
N ALA A 190 -17.96 -4.18 5.69
CA ALA A 190 -18.05 -5.51 6.26
C ALA A 190 -16.68 -5.96 6.80
N ALA A 191 -16.69 -6.76 7.87
CA ALA A 191 -15.53 -7.48 8.37
C ALA A 191 -15.73 -8.98 8.19
N ILE A 192 -14.71 -9.64 7.65
CA ILE A 192 -14.68 -11.09 7.42
C ILE A 192 -13.56 -11.68 8.27
N ASP A 193 -13.87 -12.69 9.04
CA ASP A 193 -12.89 -13.56 9.69
C ASP A 193 -12.26 -14.48 8.65
N LEU A 194 -10.94 -14.40 8.48
CA LEU A 194 -10.23 -15.16 7.44
C LEU A 194 -10.02 -16.63 7.82
N ASP A 195 -9.93 -16.96 9.10
CA ASP A 195 -9.74 -18.35 9.53
C ASP A 195 -11.03 -19.18 9.38
N THR A 196 -12.18 -18.58 9.64
CA THR A 196 -13.51 -19.23 9.50
C THR A 196 -14.20 -18.92 8.19
N GLN A 197 -13.72 -17.94 7.43
CA GLN A 197 -14.33 -17.39 6.20
C GLN A 197 -15.80 -17.02 6.42
N THR A 198 -16.07 -16.29 7.52
CA THR A 198 -17.42 -15.85 7.87
C THR A 198 -17.47 -14.33 8.06
N VAL A 199 -18.63 -13.74 7.77
CA VAL A 199 -18.87 -12.32 8.05
C VAL A 199 -19.05 -12.15 9.55
N ILE A 200 -18.16 -11.35 10.18
CA ILE A 200 -18.23 -11.05 11.62
C ILE A 200 -19.30 -10.00 11.89
N TRP A 201 -19.28 -8.93 11.09
CA TRP A 201 -20.24 -7.83 11.18
C TRP A 201 -20.28 -7.00 9.90
N LYS A 202 -21.34 -6.20 9.79
CA LYS A 202 -21.47 -5.10 8.83
C LYS A 202 -21.87 -3.84 9.57
N MET A 203 -21.50 -2.69 9.03
CA MET A 203 -21.95 -1.40 9.52
C MET A 203 -22.19 -0.45 8.35
N THR A 204 -23.14 0.47 8.53
CA THR A 204 -23.42 1.54 7.56
C THR A 204 -22.29 2.56 7.56
N THR A 205 -21.94 3.05 6.38
CA THR A 205 -20.98 4.12 6.12
C THR A 205 -21.66 5.32 5.46
N GLY A 206 -20.89 6.31 5.03
CA GLY A 206 -21.32 7.31 4.06
C GLY A 206 -21.60 6.69 2.69
N LYS A 207 -22.01 7.52 1.73
CA LYS A 207 -22.43 7.08 0.39
C LYS A 207 -21.25 6.59 -0.46
N VAL A 208 -21.42 5.42 -1.08
CA VAL A 208 -20.46 4.84 -2.04
C VAL A 208 -19.04 4.73 -1.42
N PRO A 209 -18.86 3.96 -0.33
CA PRO A 209 -17.55 3.74 0.26
C PRO A 209 -16.65 3.00 -0.75
N ALA A 210 -15.41 3.45 -0.92
CA ALA A 210 -14.45 2.82 -1.82
C ALA A 210 -13.16 2.43 -1.09
N GLY A 211 -12.09 3.17 -1.21
CA GLY A 211 -10.83 2.85 -0.56
C GLY A 211 -10.98 2.62 0.94
N VAL A 212 -10.24 1.65 1.45
CA VAL A 212 -10.18 1.35 2.89
C VAL A 212 -8.73 1.15 3.28
N TRP A 213 -8.32 1.73 4.40
CA TRP A 213 -6.96 1.67 4.91
C TRP A 213 -6.93 1.58 6.44
N LEU A 214 -6.04 0.78 7.01
CA LEU A 214 -5.80 0.73 8.45
C LEU A 214 -4.70 1.71 8.85
N THR A 215 -4.94 2.49 9.90
CA THR A 215 -3.90 3.32 10.50
C THR A 215 -2.86 2.45 11.23
N PRO A 216 -1.64 2.93 11.45
CA PRO A 216 -0.60 2.16 12.13
C PRO A 216 -1.08 1.54 13.45
N GLY A 217 -0.74 0.28 13.67
CA GLY A 217 -1.19 -0.48 14.84
C GLY A 217 -2.66 -0.91 14.80
N ASP A 218 -3.29 -0.89 13.63
CA ASP A 218 -4.69 -1.27 13.41
C ASP A 218 -5.66 -0.51 14.34
N GLN A 219 -5.36 0.76 14.61
CA GLN A 219 -6.14 1.54 15.56
C GLN A 219 -7.50 1.95 14.97
N TYR A 220 -7.49 2.49 13.76
CA TYR A 220 -8.68 2.95 13.05
C TYR A 220 -8.68 2.48 11.60
N LEU A 221 -9.87 2.40 11.02
CA LEU A 221 -10.06 2.32 9.57
C LEU A 221 -10.33 3.71 9.01
N LEU A 222 -9.66 4.04 7.93
CA LEU A 222 -9.96 5.16 7.05
C LEU A 222 -10.76 4.61 5.87
N VAL A 223 -11.93 5.17 5.62
CA VAL A 223 -12.80 4.78 4.50
C VAL A 223 -13.05 5.99 3.62
N GLY A 224 -12.65 5.92 2.36
CA GLY A 224 -12.89 6.97 1.36
C GLY A 224 -14.36 6.93 0.93
N ILE A 225 -15.09 8.00 1.17
CA ILE A 225 -16.51 8.10 0.82
C ILE A 225 -16.65 8.79 -0.53
N THR A 226 -16.63 7.98 -1.59
CA THR A 226 -16.61 8.47 -2.98
C THR A 226 -17.89 9.23 -3.36
N GLY A 227 -19.02 8.90 -2.76
CA GLY A 227 -20.28 9.62 -2.96
C GLY A 227 -20.37 10.95 -2.20
N GLU A 228 -19.35 11.29 -1.43
CA GLU A 228 -19.28 12.50 -0.60
C GLU A 228 -17.89 13.17 -0.77
N ASP A 229 -17.48 14.01 0.17
CA ASP A 229 -16.24 14.80 0.12
C ASP A 229 -15.31 14.54 1.32
N ASN A 230 -15.39 13.35 1.90
CA ASN A 230 -14.69 13.05 3.14
C ASN A 230 -14.12 11.62 3.20
N VAL A 231 -13.18 11.44 4.12
CA VAL A 231 -12.73 10.16 4.64
C VAL A 231 -13.37 9.95 6.00
N GLN A 232 -14.07 8.84 6.15
CA GLN A 232 -14.67 8.41 7.40
C GLN A 232 -13.65 7.67 8.24
N VAL A 233 -13.48 8.05 9.50
CA VAL A 233 -12.58 7.37 10.45
C VAL A 233 -13.42 6.51 11.37
N ILE A 234 -13.15 5.21 11.37
CA ILE A 234 -13.95 4.22 12.08
C ILE A 234 -13.10 3.50 13.13
N ASP A 235 -13.55 3.54 14.38
CA ASP A 235 -13.13 2.60 15.40
C ASP A 235 -13.84 1.26 15.09
N TRP A 236 -13.13 0.40 14.38
CA TRP A 236 -13.68 -0.85 13.87
C TRP A 236 -13.96 -1.88 14.97
N LYS A 237 -13.25 -1.80 16.11
CA LYS A 237 -13.44 -2.67 17.27
C LYS A 237 -14.78 -2.37 17.95
N ASN A 238 -15.11 -1.08 18.08
CA ASN A 238 -16.36 -0.63 18.63
C ASN A 238 -17.46 -0.38 17.57
N ARG A 239 -17.12 -0.54 16.28
CA ARG A 239 -18.02 -0.34 15.13
C ARG A 239 -18.66 1.05 15.15
N LYS A 240 -17.85 2.08 15.35
CA LYS A 240 -18.29 3.46 15.54
C LYS A 240 -17.48 4.42 14.67
N GLU A 241 -18.18 5.30 13.96
CA GLU A 241 -17.53 6.49 13.38
C GLU A 241 -17.03 7.40 14.50
N VAL A 242 -15.77 7.81 14.44
CA VAL A 242 -15.14 8.70 15.44
C VAL A 242 -14.81 10.07 14.87
N LYS A 243 -14.63 10.17 13.55
CA LYS A 243 -14.28 11.44 12.88
C LYS A 243 -14.61 11.37 11.38
N ARG A 244 -14.84 12.52 10.78
CA ARG A 244 -14.81 12.74 9.33
C ARG A 244 -13.71 13.73 9.00
N ILE A 245 -12.87 13.38 8.03
CA ILE A 245 -11.82 14.25 7.52
C ILE A 245 -12.27 14.74 6.14
N PHE A 246 -12.59 16.02 6.04
CA PHE A 246 -12.99 16.62 4.77
C PHE A 246 -11.78 16.77 3.86
N THR A 247 -11.84 16.14 2.69
CA THR A 247 -10.76 16.07 1.70
C THR A 247 -11.15 16.82 0.43
N GLY A 248 -11.90 16.16 -0.43
CA GLY A 248 -12.46 16.69 -1.66
C GLY A 248 -13.47 15.70 -2.21
N LYS A 249 -14.35 16.16 -3.11
CA LYS A 249 -15.39 15.31 -3.70
C LYS A 249 -14.79 14.06 -4.36
N GLY A 250 -15.35 12.91 -4.01
CA GLY A 250 -14.95 11.64 -4.57
C GLY A 250 -13.72 11.03 -3.91
N ALA A 251 -13.59 11.10 -2.57
CA ALA A 251 -12.52 10.44 -1.82
C ALA A 251 -12.51 8.95 -2.14
N HIS A 252 -11.38 8.43 -2.68
CA HIS A 252 -11.38 7.12 -3.31
C HIS A 252 -10.28 6.18 -2.82
N ASN A 253 -9.07 6.30 -3.28
CA ASN A 253 -8.00 5.34 -2.99
C ASN A 253 -6.93 5.92 -2.08
N PHE A 254 -6.26 5.05 -1.32
CA PHE A 254 -5.23 5.42 -0.36
C PHE A 254 -3.86 4.91 -0.82
N ARG A 255 -2.80 5.69 -0.54
CA ARG A 255 -1.41 5.28 -0.67
C ARG A 255 -0.59 5.88 0.49
N PRO A 256 -0.09 5.07 1.43
CA PRO A 256 0.78 5.59 2.50
C PRO A 256 2.08 6.13 1.92
N LEU A 257 2.63 7.14 2.57
CA LEU A 257 3.90 7.75 2.16
C LEU A 257 5.09 6.80 2.42
N GLY A 258 4.94 5.84 3.31
CA GLY A 258 6.01 4.93 3.75
C GLY A 258 6.77 5.45 4.98
N ASP A 259 6.23 6.44 5.66
CA ASP A 259 6.78 7.06 6.87
C ASP A 259 6.01 6.67 8.15
N LYS A 260 5.09 5.72 8.06
CA LYS A 260 4.18 5.25 9.15
C LYS A 260 3.31 6.36 9.76
N LYS A 261 3.18 7.47 9.08
CA LYS A 261 2.48 8.64 9.61
C LYS A 261 1.51 9.26 8.62
N HIS A 262 1.85 9.30 7.35
CA HIS A 262 1.06 10.00 6.36
C HIS A 262 0.50 9.06 5.29
N VAL A 263 -0.72 9.37 4.84
CA VAL A 263 -1.38 8.67 3.74
C VAL A 263 -1.98 9.69 2.78
N PHE A 264 -1.76 9.49 1.49
CA PHE A 264 -2.46 10.20 0.43
C PHE A 264 -3.83 9.58 0.18
N VAL A 265 -4.81 10.42 -0.14
CA VAL A 265 -6.12 9.99 -0.63
C VAL A 265 -6.47 10.75 -1.90
N THR A 266 -6.85 10.03 -2.94
CA THR A 266 -7.32 10.63 -4.19
C THR A 266 -8.76 11.12 -4.06
N ASN A 267 -9.06 12.31 -4.57
CA ASN A 267 -10.39 12.90 -4.65
C ASN A 267 -10.80 12.95 -6.13
N ARG A 268 -11.38 11.87 -6.60
CA ARG A 268 -11.57 11.57 -8.02
C ARG A 268 -12.38 12.63 -8.77
N ILE A 269 -13.40 13.18 -8.13
CA ILE A 269 -14.31 14.19 -8.72
C ILE A 269 -13.73 15.59 -8.55
N ALA A 270 -13.12 15.90 -7.41
CA ALA A 270 -12.48 17.19 -7.16
C ALA A 270 -11.17 17.38 -7.95
N SER A 271 -10.62 16.30 -8.52
CA SER A 271 -9.32 16.31 -9.20
C SER A 271 -8.18 16.82 -8.33
N THR A 272 -8.16 16.36 -7.07
CA THR A 272 -7.13 16.67 -6.07
C THR A 272 -6.66 15.41 -5.36
N ILE A 273 -5.55 15.51 -4.64
CA ILE A 273 -5.09 14.48 -3.71
C ILE A 273 -4.85 15.14 -2.38
N SER A 274 -5.43 14.61 -1.31
CA SER A 274 -5.22 15.12 0.04
C SER A 274 -4.18 14.29 0.78
N LEU A 275 -3.39 14.92 1.65
CA LEU A 275 -2.47 14.27 2.57
C LEU A 275 -3.07 14.27 3.97
N ILE A 276 -3.15 13.12 4.59
CA ILE A 276 -3.72 12.92 5.92
C ILE A 276 -2.61 12.43 6.85
N ASN A 277 -2.51 13.02 8.03
CA ASN A 277 -1.72 12.48 9.12
C ASN A 277 -2.57 11.44 9.88
N MET A 278 -2.15 10.19 9.85
CA MET A 278 -2.89 9.06 10.46
C MET A 278 -2.81 9.03 11.99
N GLN A 279 -1.88 9.77 12.61
CA GLN A 279 -1.77 9.86 14.07
C GLN A 279 -2.71 10.92 14.65
N THR A 280 -2.79 12.09 14.01
CA THR A 280 -3.68 13.19 14.44
C THR A 280 -5.07 13.09 13.80
N LEU A 281 -5.23 12.26 12.77
CA LEU A 281 -6.45 12.11 11.97
C LEU A 281 -6.88 13.45 11.35
N GLU A 282 -5.92 14.19 10.79
CA GLU A 282 -6.14 15.49 10.19
C GLU A 282 -5.54 15.59 8.81
N LYS A 283 -6.23 16.31 7.93
CA LYS A 283 -5.68 16.68 6.64
C LYS A 283 -4.58 17.73 6.83
N THR A 284 -3.41 17.49 6.24
CA THR A 284 -2.23 18.35 6.36
C THR A 284 -1.88 19.09 5.07
N GLY A 285 -2.46 18.71 3.94
CA GLY A 285 -2.19 19.36 2.66
C GLY A 285 -3.03 18.79 1.52
N ASP A 286 -3.01 19.49 0.39
CA ASP A 286 -3.65 19.09 -0.85
C ASP A 286 -2.72 19.30 -2.04
N ILE A 287 -2.73 18.38 -2.98
CA ILE A 287 -2.18 18.52 -4.32
C ILE A 287 -3.33 18.91 -5.24
N THR A 288 -3.21 20.05 -5.88
CA THR A 288 -4.24 20.64 -6.75
C THR A 288 -3.72 20.85 -8.16
N GLY A 289 -4.60 21.29 -9.08
CA GLY A 289 -4.21 21.53 -10.46
C GLY A 289 -3.97 20.27 -11.28
N LEU A 290 -4.50 19.13 -10.83
CA LEU A 290 -4.40 17.86 -11.55
C LEU A 290 -5.44 17.79 -12.67
N PRO A 291 -5.12 17.12 -13.79
CA PRO A 291 -6.14 16.68 -14.74
C PRO A 291 -7.16 15.73 -14.07
N ALA A 292 -8.35 15.63 -14.65
CA ALA A 292 -9.49 14.97 -14.06
C ALA A 292 -9.28 13.48 -13.75
N GLY A 293 -9.76 13.08 -12.58
CA GLY A 293 -9.90 11.69 -12.15
C GLY A 293 -8.64 11.05 -11.57
N PRO A 294 -7.93 11.67 -10.60
CA PRO A 294 -6.88 10.97 -9.86
C PRO A 294 -7.44 9.71 -9.21
N ASP A 295 -6.79 8.56 -9.42
CA ASP A 295 -7.33 7.26 -9.05
C ASP A 295 -6.34 6.43 -8.22
N ASP A 296 -5.47 5.67 -8.84
CA ASP A 296 -4.48 4.88 -8.14
C ASP A 296 -3.12 5.57 -8.10
N MET A 297 -2.33 5.25 -7.08
CA MET A 297 -1.08 5.95 -6.77
C MET A 297 0.04 4.97 -6.43
N GLU A 298 1.27 5.34 -6.82
CA GLU A 298 2.49 4.66 -6.37
C GLU A 298 3.60 5.68 -6.07
N ILE A 299 4.48 5.37 -5.11
CA ILE A 299 5.51 6.30 -4.61
C ILE A 299 6.89 5.66 -4.77
N THR A 300 7.85 6.45 -5.29
CA THR A 300 9.25 6.03 -5.42
C THR A 300 9.87 5.68 -4.06
N PRO A 301 10.87 4.78 -4.01
CA PRO A 301 11.43 4.24 -2.76
C PRO A 301 12.05 5.33 -1.85
N ASP A 302 12.45 6.46 -2.43
CA ASP A 302 12.98 7.60 -1.68
C ASP A 302 11.88 8.48 -1.04
N GLY A 303 10.60 8.20 -1.33
CA GLY A 303 9.46 8.96 -0.82
C GLY A 303 9.28 10.34 -1.46
N LYS A 304 9.97 10.64 -2.57
CA LYS A 304 9.97 12.00 -3.15
C LYS A 304 9.06 12.19 -4.35
N THR A 305 8.71 11.11 -5.04
CA THR A 305 7.90 11.20 -6.26
C THR A 305 6.67 10.31 -6.16
N LEU A 306 5.51 10.90 -6.39
CA LEU A 306 4.22 10.22 -6.49
C LEU A 306 3.81 10.12 -7.95
N TRP A 307 3.47 8.93 -8.40
CA TRP A 307 2.83 8.67 -9.69
C TRP A 307 1.35 8.41 -9.46
N VAL A 308 0.49 9.04 -10.24
CA VAL A 308 -0.96 8.90 -10.11
C VAL A 308 -1.62 8.70 -11.46
N THR A 309 -2.50 7.72 -11.55
CA THR A 309 -3.36 7.56 -12.73
C THR A 309 -4.45 8.61 -12.72
N LEU A 310 -4.71 9.21 -13.89
CA LEU A 310 -5.70 10.26 -14.12
C LEU A 310 -6.78 9.68 -15.03
N ARG A 311 -7.69 8.93 -14.42
CA ARG A 311 -8.63 8.01 -15.08
C ARG A 311 -9.46 8.68 -16.16
N PHE A 312 -9.99 9.87 -15.88
CA PHE A 312 -10.87 10.57 -16.82
C PHE A 312 -10.11 11.36 -17.89
N SER A 313 -8.78 11.45 -17.74
CA SER A 313 -7.90 12.23 -18.62
C SER A 313 -7.01 11.37 -19.53
N LYS A 314 -7.02 10.03 -19.41
CA LYS A 314 -6.13 9.11 -20.13
C LYS A 314 -4.64 9.46 -19.94
N LYS A 315 -4.24 9.70 -18.70
CA LYS A 315 -2.91 10.21 -18.37
C LYS A 315 -2.41 9.58 -17.07
N VAL A 316 -1.10 9.67 -16.88
CA VAL A 316 -0.44 9.51 -15.59
C VAL A 316 0.18 10.85 -15.22
N GLY A 317 -0.02 11.30 -14.00
CA GLY A 317 0.64 12.45 -13.41
C GLY A 317 1.87 12.03 -12.60
N VAL A 318 2.95 12.80 -12.70
CA VAL A 318 4.14 12.64 -11.87
C VAL A 318 4.25 13.88 -10.99
N ILE A 319 4.29 13.68 -9.69
CA ILE A 319 4.20 14.73 -8.67
C ILE A 319 5.46 14.71 -7.82
N ASP A 320 6.05 15.87 -7.62
CA ASP A 320 7.10 16.08 -6.63
C ASP A 320 6.46 16.26 -5.24
N ILE A 321 6.68 15.30 -4.36
CA ILE A 321 6.05 15.27 -3.02
C ILE A 321 6.49 16.44 -2.15
N PRO A 322 7.80 16.81 -2.07
CA PRO A 322 8.23 17.94 -1.25
C PRO A 322 7.57 19.26 -1.60
N SER A 323 7.34 19.53 -2.87
CA SER A 323 6.66 20.77 -3.31
C SER A 323 5.15 20.59 -3.51
N MET A 324 4.61 19.38 -3.43
CA MET A 324 3.21 19.04 -3.69
C MET A 324 2.75 19.50 -5.09
N LYS A 325 3.64 19.44 -6.10
CA LYS A 325 3.37 19.94 -7.45
C LYS A 325 3.45 18.88 -8.52
N LEU A 326 2.53 18.93 -9.45
CA LEU A 326 2.57 18.16 -10.71
C LEU A 326 3.77 18.63 -11.55
N THR A 327 4.68 17.71 -11.86
CA THR A 327 5.91 17.99 -12.61
C THR A 327 5.90 17.44 -14.03
N SER A 328 5.07 16.41 -14.29
CA SER A 328 4.98 15.80 -15.62
C SER A 328 3.63 15.12 -15.83
N ILE A 329 3.25 15.01 -17.09
CA ILE A 329 2.04 14.31 -17.54
C ILE A 329 2.46 13.36 -18.66
N ILE A 330 2.04 12.09 -18.55
CA ILE A 330 2.34 11.04 -19.51
C ILE A 330 1.03 10.54 -20.10
N PRO A 331 0.78 10.69 -21.42
CA PRO A 331 -0.38 10.10 -22.08
C PRO A 331 -0.33 8.56 -22.03
N VAL A 332 -1.45 7.92 -21.72
CA VAL A 332 -1.62 6.45 -21.70
C VAL A 332 -2.97 6.07 -22.33
N GLY A 333 -3.37 4.82 -22.23
CA GLY A 333 -4.65 4.34 -22.76
C GLY A 333 -5.87 4.83 -21.97
N ARG A 334 -7.07 4.37 -22.38
CA ARG A 334 -8.35 4.81 -21.79
C ARG A 334 -8.57 4.26 -20.40
N SER A 335 -9.13 5.11 -19.53
CA SER A 335 -9.50 4.77 -18.15
C SER A 335 -8.34 4.12 -17.39
N PRO A 336 -7.14 4.76 -17.31
CA PRO A 336 -6.04 4.20 -16.55
C PRO A 336 -6.47 4.07 -15.09
N HIS A 337 -6.21 2.88 -14.50
CA HIS A 337 -6.56 2.55 -13.13
C HIS A 337 -5.31 2.28 -12.31
N GLY A 338 -4.85 1.04 -12.24
CA GLY A 338 -3.67 0.69 -11.47
C GLY A 338 -2.37 1.25 -12.03
N VAL A 339 -1.46 1.66 -11.15
CA VAL A 339 -0.07 2.00 -11.46
C VAL A 339 0.85 1.24 -10.52
N PHE A 340 1.94 0.69 -11.07
CA PHE A 340 2.90 -0.10 -10.31
C PHE A 340 4.31 0.10 -10.85
N PHE A 341 5.28 0.09 -9.96
CA PHE A 341 6.71 -0.07 -10.24
C PHE A 341 7.44 -0.66 -9.03
N THR A 342 8.65 -1.17 -9.26
CA THR A 342 9.50 -1.72 -8.19
C THR A 342 10.97 -1.36 -8.45
N PRO A 343 11.75 -0.97 -7.41
CA PRO A 343 11.32 -0.80 -6.01
C PRO A 343 10.40 0.39 -5.80
N ARG A 344 9.73 0.44 -4.63
CA ARG A 344 8.76 1.47 -4.25
C ARG A 344 8.81 1.76 -2.75
N ALA A 345 8.21 2.86 -2.31
CA ALA A 345 8.06 3.16 -0.89
C ALA A 345 7.27 2.08 -0.16
N GLY A 346 7.54 1.87 1.11
CA GLY A 346 6.79 0.96 1.96
C GLY A 346 5.29 1.27 2.00
N TRP A 347 4.51 0.29 2.41
CA TRP A 347 3.05 0.41 2.59
C TRP A 347 2.67 0.62 4.07
N GLU A 348 3.58 1.16 4.87
CA GLU A 348 3.40 1.40 6.29
C GLU A 348 3.23 2.87 6.65
#